data_1a07d617ee52f538f056506a40cd3aed
#
_entry.id   1a07d617ee52f538f056506a40cd3aed
#
_cell.length_a   1.000
_cell.length_b   1.000
_cell.length_c   1.000
_cell.angle_alpha   90.00
_cell.angle_beta   90.00
_cell.angle_gamma   90.00
#
_symmetry.space_group_name_H-M   'P 1'
#
loop_
_entity.id
_entity.type
_entity.pdbx_description
1 polymer ?
#
loop_
_entity_poly.entity_id
_entity_poly.type
_entity_poly.pdbx_seq_one_letter_code
_entity_poly.pdbx_strand_id
1 'polypeptide(L)'
;MHDAGASLPAGRSLRLLFAGAAVMLLAGCQVLNPGISEQGFVPSSNPVTVDSVTRNDRMVALARAQHPRILATYGGEYSDPKLERMVAKVVGSLTVASGNPDQTYQITLLDSPNVNAFALPGGFLYVTRGLLALANDSAELAAVIAHEMGHVTANHGIQRQQKEAEEQLASQVVDDVLTDNQVARAAVVRGKLRLAQFSRNQELEADGIGIKTIGSAGYDPYSAARFLQSMASYSDFRSISGATDASLDFLASHPNAPQRIDLALRHARQFGAPGAGRRDRDSYLAGIDGMLFGDTPEEGYVRGRTFVHPTLGVTFSVPEGFVIDNSAAAVTAAGPGDVAVRFDGVALNRNKKLDDYLRSGWVAGLDPASVRKISINGNEAAVAYAQADKWSFHIAVVRAGGQVYRVLTAAPRGSASLETTAATVTGSFRLLGDNERKELKPLRIRVVTVQPGETAGSIAAKMTGVGRALDMFRLLNAMPPGGSVSPGDKVKIITDQ
;
A
#
# COMPACT_ATOMS: atom_id res chain seq x y z
N MET A 1 1.53 -57.42 -62.48
CA MET A 1 1.62 -58.76 -61.85
C MET A 1 1.86 -58.50 -60.38
N HIS A 2 0.80 -58.56 -59.68
CA HIS A 2 0.48 -59.46 -58.53
C HIS A 2 1.53 -59.39 -57.39
N ASP A 3 1.23 -59.19 -56.21
CA ASP A 3 0.07 -59.71 -55.47
C ASP A 3 -0.06 -58.98 -54.08
N ALA A 4 -1.23 -59.13 -53.50
CA ALA A 4 -1.73 -58.57 -52.29
C ALA A 4 -1.13 -59.18 -51.03
N GLY A 5 -1.06 -58.43 -49.93
CA GLY A 5 -0.79 -58.91 -48.61
C GLY A 5 -1.56 -58.06 -47.58
N ALA A 6 -2.61 -58.68 -47.04
CA ALA A 6 -3.52 -58.09 -46.04
C ALA A 6 -2.82 -57.71 -44.70
N SER A 7 -3.08 -56.54 -44.18
CA SER A 7 -2.78 -56.17 -42.81
C SER A 7 -4.05 -55.88 -41.97
N LEU A 8 -4.15 -56.58 -40.85
CA LEU A 8 -5.21 -56.53 -39.88
C LEU A 8 -5.23 -55.16 -39.17
N PRO A 9 -6.36 -54.64 -38.75
CA PRO A 9 -6.46 -53.34 -38.09
C PRO A 9 -6.28 -53.45 -36.56
N ALA A 10 -5.13 -53.06 -36.09
CA ALA A 10 -4.92 -52.84 -34.65
C ALA A 10 -4.77 -51.32 -34.42
N GLY A 11 -5.79 -50.70 -33.91
CA GLY A 11 -5.65 -49.27 -33.60
C GLY A 11 -6.90 -48.49 -33.21
N ARG A 12 -8.06 -49.13 -33.09
CA ARG A 12 -9.29 -48.37 -32.72
C ARG A 12 -9.70 -48.37 -31.26
N SER A 13 -9.18 -49.28 -30.45
CA SER A 13 -9.58 -49.40 -29.03
C SER A 13 -8.78 -48.48 -28.04
N LEU A 14 -7.58 -48.04 -28.43
CA LEU A 14 -6.74 -47.21 -27.52
C LEU A 14 -7.08 -45.71 -27.62
N ARG A 15 -7.64 -45.25 -28.74
CA ARG A 15 -8.05 -43.83 -28.89
C ARG A 15 -9.35 -43.48 -28.16
N LEU A 16 -10.23 -44.46 -27.96
CA LEU A 16 -11.50 -44.24 -27.24
C LEU A 16 -11.30 -44.16 -25.71
N LEU A 17 -10.30 -44.85 -25.17
CA LEU A 17 -9.97 -44.76 -23.74
C LEU A 17 -9.30 -43.44 -23.39
N PHE A 18 -8.47 -42.84 -24.24
CA PHE A 18 -7.89 -41.54 -24.03
C PHE A 18 -8.89 -40.39 -24.19
N ALA A 19 -9.86 -40.52 -25.07
CA ALA A 19 -10.93 -39.52 -25.23
C ALA A 19 -11.88 -39.50 -24.02
N GLY A 20 -12.17 -40.64 -23.41
CA GLY A 20 -12.98 -40.73 -22.21
C GLY A 20 -12.30 -40.14 -20.98
N ALA A 21 -11.00 -40.37 -20.83
CA ALA A 21 -10.21 -39.78 -19.69
C ALA A 21 -10.04 -38.25 -19.84
N ALA A 22 -9.87 -37.76 -21.07
CA ALA A 22 -9.78 -36.31 -21.30
C ALA A 22 -11.10 -35.57 -21.05
N VAL A 23 -12.26 -36.22 -21.38
CA VAL A 23 -13.57 -35.62 -21.09
C VAL A 23 -13.90 -35.67 -19.61
N MET A 24 -13.47 -36.68 -18.86
CA MET A 24 -13.66 -36.71 -17.39
C MET A 24 -12.76 -35.69 -16.66
N LEU A 25 -11.54 -35.42 -17.17
CA LEU A 25 -10.69 -34.35 -16.62
C LEU A 25 -11.24 -32.94 -16.87
N LEU A 26 -11.91 -32.74 -17.99
CA LEU A 26 -12.58 -31.47 -18.31
C LEU A 26 -13.88 -31.28 -17.48
N ALA A 27 -14.63 -32.37 -17.20
CA ALA A 27 -15.79 -32.30 -16.32
C ALA A 27 -15.42 -32.09 -14.85
N GLY A 28 -14.28 -32.65 -14.37
CA GLY A 28 -13.78 -32.43 -13.03
C GLY A 28 -13.36 -30.98 -12.77
N CYS A 29 -12.83 -30.28 -13.77
CA CYS A 29 -12.50 -28.84 -13.64
C CYS A 29 -13.73 -27.93 -13.59
N GLN A 30 -14.89 -28.36 -14.12
CA GLN A 30 -16.13 -27.57 -14.04
C GLN A 30 -16.84 -27.72 -12.70
N VAL A 31 -16.64 -28.81 -11.98
CA VAL A 31 -17.23 -29.01 -10.66
C VAL A 31 -16.47 -28.27 -9.55
N LEU A 32 -15.19 -27.92 -9.79
CA LEU A 32 -14.36 -27.14 -8.85
C LEU A 32 -14.34 -25.64 -9.15
N ASN A 33 -15.06 -25.19 -10.15
CA ASN A 33 -15.22 -23.79 -10.48
C ASN A 33 -16.73 -23.48 -10.51
N PRO A 34 -17.40 -23.23 -9.38
CA PRO A 34 -18.76 -22.71 -9.38
C PRO A 34 -18.69 -21.38 -10.12
N GLY A 35 -19.25 -21.35 -11.30
CA GLY A 35 -19.15 -20.37 -12.34
C GLY A 35 -18.98 -18.95 -11.81
N ILE A 36 -17.87 -18.34 -12.15
CA ILE A 36 -17.80 -16.89 -12.31
C ILE A 36 -18.67 -16.64 -13.54
N SER A 37 -19.98 -16.46 -13.33
CA SER A 37 -20.85 -15.96 -14.37
C SER A 37 -20.35 -14.57 -14.72
N GLU A 38 -20.11 -14.30 -15.99
CA GLU A 38 -19.93 -12.95 -16.54
C GLU A 38 -21.20 -12.09 -16.37
N GLN A 39 -22.19 -12.59 -15.62
CA GLN A 39 -23.40 -11.87 -15.26
C GLN A 39 -23.03 -10.83 -14.22
N GLY A 40 -23.43 -9.60 -14.52
CA GLY A 40 -23.13 -8.39 -13.77
C GLY A 40 -23.38 -8.51 -12.25
N PHE A 41 -22.84 -7.55 -11.53
CA PHE A 41 -23.00 -7.35 -10.10
C PHE A 41 -24.41 -7.80 -9.61
N VAL A 42 -24.42 -8.82 -8.75
CA VAL A 42 -25.63 -9.23 -8.00
C VAL A 42 -25.41 -8.77 -6.57
N PRO A 43 -26.18 -7.78 -6.07
CA PRO A 43 -26.13 -7.37 -4.69
C PRO A 43 -26.38 -8.55 -3.75
N SER A 44 -25.72 -8.55 -2.60
CA SER A 44 -26.02 -9.54 -1.55
C SER A 44 -27.51 -9.48 -1.20
N SER A 45 -28.24 -10.58 -1.41
CA SER A 45 -29.68 -10.65 -1.12
C SER A 45 -29.98 -10.67 0.37
N ASN A 46 -28.94 -10.75 1.22
CA ASN A 46 -29.09 -10.81 2.67
C ASN A 46 -27.90 -10.16 3.39
N PRO A 47 -27.73 -8.83 3.29
CA PRO A 47 -26.69 -8.15 4.03
C PRO A 47 -26.96 -8.34 5.53
N VAL A 48 -26.04 -9.00 6.23
CA VAL A 48 -26.08 -9.03 7.69
C VAL A 48 -25.87 -7.60 8.15
N THR A 49 -26.83 -7.00 8.84
CA THR A 49 -26.71 -5.62 9.31
C THR A 49 -25.65 -5.52 10.40
N VAL A 50 -24.92 -4.41 10.48
CA VAL A 50 -23.93 -4.16 11.52
C VAL A 50 -24.53 -4.34 12.91
N ASP A 51 -25.82 -4.01 13.10
CA ASP A 51 -26.55 -4.22 14.35
C ASP A 51 -26.67 -5.68 14.79
N SER A 52 -26.73 -6.63 13.87
CA SER A 52 -26.73 -8.06 14.21
C SER A 52 -25.36 -8.52 14.72
N VAL A 53 -24.33 -7.77 14.41
CA VAL A 53 -22.93 -8.05 14.75
C VAL A 53 -22.50 -7.28 16.01
N THR A 54 -23.10 -6.13 16.35
CA THR A 54 -22.58 -5.24 17.41
C THR A 54 -23.00 -5.56 18.83
N ARG A 55 -24.05 -6.31 19.08
CA ARG A 55 -24.61 -6.46 20.44
C ARG A 55 -23.93 -7.52 21.34
N ASN A 56 -23.08 -8.42 20.77
CA ASN A 56 -22.41 -9.45 21.57
C ASN A 56 -21.09 -9.89 20.94
N ASP A 57 -20.11 -8.95 20.65
CA ASP A 57 -19.46 -9.18 19.40
C ASP A 57 -17.98 -9.47 19.47
N ARG A 58 -17.68 -10.72 19.18
CA ARG A 58 -16.34 -11.21 18.90
C ARG A 58 -15.63 -10.36 17.85
N MET A 59 -16.34 -9.89 16.81
CA MET A 59 -15.74 -9.09 15.72
C MET A 59 -15.40 -7.67 16.16
N VAL A 60 -16.29 -7.02 16.94
CA VAL A 60 -16.00 -5.70 17.53
C VAL A 60 -14.86 -5.80 18.54
N ALA A 61 -14.81 -6.86 19.33
CA ALA A 61 -13.71 -7.12 20.26
C ALA A 61 -12.38 -7.34 19.51
N LEU A 62 -12.40 -8.09 18.41
CA LEU A 62 -11.23 -8.30 17.54
C LEU A 62 -10.78 -7.00 16.88
N ALA A 63 -11.71 -6.19 16.34
CA ALA A 63 -11.41 -4.89 15.77
C ALA A 63 -10.76 -3.96 16.79
N ARG A 64 -11.31 -3.92 18.01
CA ARG A 64 -10.74 -3.15 19.13
C ARG A 64 -9.35 -3.66 19.53
N ALA A 65 -9.14 -4.96 19.55
CA ALA A 65 -7.84 -5.56 19.85
C ALA A 65 -6.79 -5.31 18.74
N GLN A 66 -7.22 -5.05 17.50
CA GLN A 66 -6.33 -4.70 16.40
C GLN A 66 -5.91 -3.23 16.39
N HIS A 67 -6.69 -2.34 17.02
CA HIS A 67 -6.43 -0.91 17.01
C HIS A 67 -4.99 -0.53 17.39
N PRO A 68 -4.37 -1.04 18.50
CA PRO A 68 -2.98 -0.73 18.83
C PRO A 68 -1.98 -1.19 17.77
N ARG A 69 -2.25 -2.31 17.11
CA ARG A 69 -1.40 -2.82 16.02
C ARG A 69 -1.49 -1.95 14.77
N ILE A 70 -2.70 -1.49 14.45
CA ILE A 70 -2.93 -0.55 13.35
C ILE A 70 -2.16 0.75 13.61
N LEU A 71 -2.29 1.34 14.79
CA LEU A 71 -1.53 2.53 15.15
C LEU A 71 -0.02 2.30 14.99
N ALA A 72 0.51 1.19 15.53
CA ALA A 72 1.93 0.87 15.40
C ALA A 72 2.38 0.66 13.94
N THR A 73 1.50 0.13 13.07
CA THR A 73 1.82 -0.12 11.66
C THR A 73 1.80 1.16 10.82
N TYR A 74 0.92 2.10 11.15
CA TYR A 74 0.68 3.33 10.39
C TYR A 74 1.28 4.59 11.04
N GLY A 75 2.28 4.46 11.91
CA GLY A 75 3.00 5.60 12.49
C GLY A 75 2.27 6.30 13.65
N GLY A 76 1.16 5.75 14.12
CA GLY A 76 0.37 6.32 15.22
C GLY A 76 -0.84 7.12 14.76
N GLU A 77 -1.46 7.81 15.71
CA GLU A 77 -2.57 8.72 15.46
C GLU A 77 -2.05 10.10 15.06
N TYR A 78 -2.58 10.67 13.98
CA TYR A 78 -2.32 12.04 13.57
C TYR A 78 -3.36 12.98 14.19
N SER A 79 -2.99 13.71 15.21
CA SER A 79 -3.89 14.64 15.89
C SER A 79 -3.85 16.03 15.23
N ASP A 80 -4.93 16.38 14.56
CA ASP A 80 -5.20 17.71 14.01
C ASP A 80 -6.71 18.00 14.10
N PRO A 81 -7.12 18.82 15.09
CA PRO A 81 -8.54 19.10 15.32
C PRO A 81 -9.28 19.71 14.14
N LYS A 82 -8.59 20.34 13.20
CA LYS A 82 -9.18 20.92 11.98
C LYS A 82 -9.51 19.79 10.99
N LEU A 83 -8.58 18.87 10.79
CA LEU A 83 -8.79 17.69 9.91
C LEU A 83 -9.81 16.72 10.51
N GLU A 84 -9.74 16.44 11.80
CA GLU A 84 -10.70 15.60 12.51
C GLU A 84 -12.13 16.11 12.32
N ARG A 85 -12.37 17.41 12.51
CA ARG A 85 -13.68 18.03 12.27
C ARG A 85 -14.12 17.94 10.80
N MET A 86 -13.19 18.11 9.87
CA MET A 86 -13.48 18.00 8.43
C MET A 86 -13.93 16.59 8.06
N VAL A 87 -13.19 15.59 8.50
CA VAL A 87 -13.52 14.17 8.26
C VAL A 87 -14.81 13.78 8.98
N ALA A 88 -14.98 14.19 10.24
CA ALA A 88 -16.19 13.93 11.01
C ALA A 88 -17.46 14.53 10.36
N LYS A 89 -17.37 15.74 9.77
CA LYS A 89 -18.47 16.34 9.02
C LYS A 89 -18.86 15.49 7.80
N VAL A 90 -17.88 14.97 7.07
CA VAL A 90 -18.13 14.09 5.92
C VAL A 90 -18.78 12.79 6.39
N VAL A 91 -18.19 12.11 7.39
CA VAL A 91 -18.72 10.86 7.95
C VAL A 91 -20.15 11.05 8.45
N GLY A 92 -20.43 12.10 9.23
CA GLY A 92 -21.79 12.39 9.72
C GLY A 92 -22.80 12.58 8.61
N SER A 93 -22.45 13.30 7.53
CA SER A 93 -23.31 13.47 6.36
C SER A 93 -23.62 12.13 5.66
N LEU A 94 -22.61 11.27 5.55
CA LEU A 94 -22.75 9.94 4.93
C LEU A 94 -23.56 9.00 5.82
N THR A 95 -23.35 9.03 7.14
CA THR A 95 -24.11 8.21 8.11
C THR A 95 -25.59 8.50 8.02
N VAL A 96 -25.98 9.79 8.03
CA VAL A 96 -27.41 10.19 7.89
C VAL A 96 -28.00 9.73 6.55
N ALA A 97 -27.22 9.73 5.48
CA ALA A 97 -27.66 9.32 4.14
C ALA A 97 -27.56 7.81 3.89
N SER A 98 -26.92 7.07 4.78
CA SER A 98 -26.75 5.62 4.68
C SER A 98 -28.03 4.88 5.04
N GLY A 99 -28.07 3.58 4.75
CA GLY A 99 -29.16 2.70 5.20
C GLY A 99 -29.18 2.42 6.71
N ASN A 100 -28.18 2.93 7.46
CA ASN A 100 -28.04 2.72 8.91
C ASN A 100 -27.62 4.03 9.61
N PRO A 101 -28.55 4.98 9.79
CA PRO A 101 -28.25 6.29 10.36
C PRO A 101 -27.87 6.26 11.86
N ASP A 102 -28.18 5.18 12.56
CA ASP A 102 -27.88 5.01 14.00
C ASP A 102 -26.44 4.47 14.22
N GLN A 103 -25.74 4.12 13.14
CA GLN A 103 -24.36 3.64 13.22
C GLN A 103 -23.43 4.76 13.71
N THR A 104 -22.69 4.49 14.77
CA THR A 104 -21.62 5.36 15.23
C THR A 104 -20.28 4.97 14.62
N TYR A 105 -19.46 5.98 14.26
CA TYR A 105 -18.11 5.76 13.77
C TYR A 105 -17.07 6.38 14.71
N GLN A 106 -16.08 5.58 15.08
CA GLN A 106 -14.86 6.05 15.72
C GLN A 106 -13.82 6.33 14.62
N ILE A 107 -13.57 7.61 14.39
CA ILE A 107 -12.66 8.07 13.33
C ILE A 107 -11.27 8.23 13.91
N THR A 108 -10.27 7.64 13.26
CA THR A 108 -8.86 7.79 13.59
C THR A 108 -8.11 8.26 12.36
N LEU A 109 -7.47 9.42 12.43
CA LEU A 109 -6.52 9.87 11.43
C LEU A 109 -5.18 9.19 11.71
N LEU A 110 -4.61 8.55 10.71
CA LEU A 110 -3.34 7.82 10.83
C LEU A 110 -2.17 8.68 10.32
N ASP A 111 -1.08 8.70 11.09
CA ASP A 111 0.13 9.45 10.77
C ASP A 111 0.99 8.70 9.74
N SER A 112 0.39 8.40 8.60
CA SER A 112 1.02 7.65 7.52
C SER A 112 0.99 8.40 6.20
N PRO A 113 2.10 8.41 5.45
CA PRO A 113 2.17 8.97 4.12
C PRO A 113 1.49 8.08 3.05
N ASN A 114 1.22 6.81 3.36
CA ASN A 114 0.57 5.89 2.44
C ASN A 114 -0.86 6.34 2.15
N VAL A 115 -1.32 6.17 0.92
CA VAL A 115 -2.68 6.52 0.52
C VAL A 115 -3.60 5.37 0.90
N ASN A 116 -4.29 5.49 2.03
CA ASN A 116 -5.19 4.44 2.51
C ASN A 116 -6.36 5.01 3.35
N ALA A 117 -7.49 4.28 3.32
CA ALA A 117 -8.56 4.33 4.30
C ALA A 117 -9.14 2.92 4.42
N PHE A 118 -9.66 2.58 5.58
CA PHE A 118 -10.34 1.30 5.80
C PHE A 118 -11.26 1.38 7.00
N ALA A 119 -12.29 0.55 7.01
CA ALA A 119 -13.19 0.40 8.13
C ALA A 119 -13.19 -1.03 8.68
N LEU A 120 -13.30 -1.14 9.99
CA LEU A 120 -13.46 -2.41 10.68
C LEU A 120 -14.88 -2.52 11.27
N PRO A 121 -15.35 -3.74 11.54
CA PRO A 121 -16.61 -3.96 12.25
C PRO A 121 -16.69 -3.16 13.56
N GLY A 122 -17.88 -2.70 13.91
CA GLY A 122 -18.08 -1.85 15.08
C GLY A 122 -17.85 -0.36 14.85
N GLY A 123 -17.70 0.05 13.57
CA GLY A 123 -17.62 1.46 13.20
C GLY A 123 -16.25 2.09 13.38
N PHE A 124 -15.17 1.31 13.47
CA PHE A 124 -13.81 1.85 13.44
C PHE A 124 -13.45 2.27 12.03
N LEU A 125 -13.19 3.55 11.81
CA LEU A 125 -12.83 4.13 10.53
C LEU A 125 -11.46 4.78 10.62
N TYR A 126 -10.56 4.39 9.73
CA TYR A 126 -9.20 4.87 9.66
C TYR A 126 -8.97 5.61 8.34
N VAL A 127 -8.32 6.76 8.40
CA VAL A 127 -7.97 7.59 7.23
C VAL A 127 -6.55 8.08 7.37
N THR A 128 -5.71 7.84 6.38
CA THR A 128 -4.30 8.28 6.41
C THR A 128 -4.14 9.71 5.91
N ARG A 129 -3.06 10.39 6.33
CA ARG A 129 -2.65 11.69 5.77
C ARG A 129 -2.41 11.62 4.26
N GLY A 130 -1.82 10.50 3.79
CA GLY A 130 -1.58 10.29 2.36
C GLY A 130 -2.85 10.33 1.54
N LEU A 131 -3.94 9.72 2.02
CA LEU A 131 -5.24 9.79 1.35
C LEU A 131 -5.80 11.21 1.34
N LEU A 132 -5.72 11.92 2.46
CA LEU A 132 -6.16 13.32 2.55
C LEU A 132 -5.33 14.22 1.62
N ALA A 133 -4.05 13.95 1.43
CA ALA A 133 -3.21 14.69 0.48
C ALA A 133 -3.59 14.44 -0.98
N LEU A 134 -3.98 13.21 -1.33
CA LEU A 134 -4.34 12.84 -2.70
C LEU A 134 -5.71 13.37 -3.09
N ALA A 135 -6.72 13.24 -2.23
CA ALA A 135 -8.08 13.71 -2.50
C ALA A 135 -8.10 15.22 -2.78
N ASN A 136 -9.00 15.67 -3.65
CA ASN A 136 -9.03 17.04 -4.15
C ASN A 136 -10.20 17.88 -3.66
N ASP A 137 -11.20 17.24 -3.05
CA ASP A 137 -12.38 17.90 -2.48
C ASP A 137 -13.09 16.98 -1.47
N SER A 138 -14.04 17.52 -0.73
CA SER A 138 -14.80 16.74 0.26
C SER A 138 -15.65 15.65 -0.38
N ALA A 139 -16.01 15.77 -1.66
CA ALA A 139 -16.77 14.73 -2.34
C ALA A 139 -15.90 13.52 -2.69
N GLU A 140 -14.63 13.72 -3.05
CA GLU A 140 -13.68 12.62 -3.26
C GLU A 140 -13.39 11.89 -1.93
N LEU A 141 -13.18 12.64 -0.83
CA LEU A 141 -13.08 12.05 0.51
C LEU A 141 -14.34 11.28 0.88
N ALA A 142 -15.52 11.85 0.63
CA ALA A 142 -16.80 11.19 0.87
C ALA A 142 -16.95 9.91 0.06
N ALA A 143 -16.46 9.88 -1.19
CA ALA A 143 -16.53 8.69 -2.03
C ALA A 143 -15.74 7.51 -1.43
N VAL A 144 -14.52 7.76 -0.94
CA VAL A 144 -13.70 6.72 -0.30
C VAL A 144 -14.36 6.25 1.00
N ILE A 145 -14.75 7.18 1.86
CA ILE A 145 -15.37 6.84 3.15
C ILE A 145 -16.67 6.06 2.92
N ALA A 146 -17.50 6.46 1.95
CA ALA A 146 -18.73 5.76 1.63
C ALA A 146 -18.48 4.36 1.04
N HIS A 147 -17.40 4.17 0.30
CA HIS A 147 -16.93 2.86 -0.17
C HIS A 147 -16.57 1.96 1.02
N GLU A 148 -15.80 2.47 2.00
CA GLU A 148 -15.47 1.73 3.22
C GLU A 148 -16.72 1.40 4.06
N MET A 149 -17.65 2.36 4.19
CA MET A 149 -18.95 2.11 4.81
C MET A 149 -19.74 1.05 4.05
N GLY A 150 -19.62 0.98 2.73
CA GLY A 150 -20.18 -0.05 1.87
C GLY A 150 -19.66 -1.45 2.22
N HIS A 151 -18.35 -1.59 2.41
CA HIS A 151 -17.73 -2.86 2.86
C HIS A 151 -18.24 -3.29 4.24
N VAL A 152 -18.42 -2.36 5.16
CA VAL A 152 -18.99 -2.64 6.49
C VAL A 152 -20.46 -3.04 6.37
N THR A 153 -21.26 -2.30 5.62
CA THR A 153 -22.69 -2.57 5.42
C THR A 153 -22.95 -3.92 4.77
N ALA A 154 -22.15 -4.29 3.76
CA ALA A 154 -22.23 -5.58 3.08
C ALA A 154 -21.50 -6.71 3.83
N ASN A 155 -20.88 -6.43 4.99
CA ASN A 155 -20.12 -7.37 5.82
C ASN A 155 -18.99 -8.10 5.09
N HIS A 156 -18.35 -7.45 4.12
CA HIS A 156 -17.30 -8.03 3.31
C HIS A 156 -16.10 -8.51 4.14
N GLY A 157 -15.74 -7.80 5.21
CA GLY A 157 -14.69 -8.19 6.14
C GLY A 157 -14.99 -9.51 6.85
N ILE A 158 -16.24 -9.72 7.25
CA ILE A 158 -16.70 -10.97 7.89
C ILE A 158 -16.67 -12.13 6.90
N GLN A 159 -17.20 -11.91 5.68
CA GLN A 159 -17.18 -12.92 4.61
C GLN A 159 -15.75 -13.34 4.26
N ARG A 160 -14.82 -12.38 4.21
CA ARG A 160 -13.40 -12.65 3.97
C ARG A 160 -12.81 -13.51 5.07
N GLN A 161 -13.06 -13.18 6.35
CA GLN A 161 -12.55 -13.94 7.47
C GLN A 161 -13.11 -15.37 7.52
N GLN A 162 -14.39 -15.56 7.19
CA GLN A 162 -15.00 -16.89 7.07
C GLN A 162 -14.30 -17.70 5.99
N LYS A 163 -14.07 -17.12 4.84
CA LYS A 163 -13.37 -17.75 3.72
C LYS A 163 -11.91 -18.09 4.08
N GLU A 164 -11.23 -17.20 4.80
CA GLU A 164 -9.89 -17.46 5.34
C GLU A 164 -9.86 -18.69 6.27
N ALA A 165 -10.85 -18.80 7.16
CA ALA A 165 -10.96 -19.94 8.05
C ALA A 165 -11.25 -21.27 7.29
N GLU A 166 -12.11 -21.22 6.26
CA GLU A 166 -12.38 -22.37 5.39
C GLU A 166 -11.13 -22.81 4.60
N GLU A 167 -10.37 -21.85 4.05
CA GLU A 167 -9.14 -22.16 3.31
C GLU A 167 -8.01 -22.64 4.23
N GLN A 168 -7.93 -22.14 5.48
CA GLN A 168 -6.99 -22.64 6.47
C GLN A 168 -7.31 -24.09 6.83
N LEU A 169 -8.58 -24.42 7.03
CA LEU A 169 -9.02 -25.80 7.26
C LEU A 169 -8.71 -26.70 6.07
N ALA A 170 -9.01 -26.23 4.85
CA ALA A 170 -8.69 -26.96 3.63
C ALA A 170 -7.17 -27.16 3.46
N SER A 171 -6.36 -26.15 3.80
CA SER A 171 -4.89 -26.23 3.76
C SER A 171 -4.35 -27.24 4.78
N GLN A 172 -4.91 -27.27 5.99
CA GLN A 172 -4.52 -28.29 7.00
C GLN A 172 -4.84 -29.71 6.52
N VAL A 173 -6.02 -29.91 5.92
CA VAL A 173 -6.39 -31.22 5.36
C VAL A 173 -5.46 -31.60 4.19
N VAL A 174 -5.04 -30.64 3.36
CA VAL A 174 -4.10 -30.89 2.27
C VAL A 174 -2.70 -31.21 2.78
N ASP A 175 -2.23 -30.50 3.80
CA ASP A 175 -0.92 -30.76 4.43
C ASP A 175 -0.88 -32.13 5.14
N ASP A 176 -2.01 -32.58 5.71
CA ASP A 176 -2.13 -33.91 6.36
C ASP A 176 -2.20 -35.05 5.34
N VAL A 177 -2.68 -34.78 4.10
CA VAL A 177 -2.90 -35.83 3.08
C VAL A 177 -1.81 -35.88 2.01
N LEU A 178 -1.12 -34.78 1.73
CA LEU A 178 -0.12 -34.66 0.65
C LEU A 178 1.29 -34.55 1.20
N THR A 179 2.07 -35.63 1.10
CA THR A 179 3.49 -35.71 1.50
C THR A 179 4.47 -35.03 0.53
N ASP A 180 4.01 -34.47 -0.61
CA ASP A 180 4.90 -33.85 -1.60
C ASP A 180 4.69 -32.32 -1.69
N ASN A 181 5.72 -31.60 -1.24
CA ASN A 181 5.59 -30.30 -0.59
C ASN A 181 5.69 -29.04 -1.48
N GLN A 182 6.06 -29.12 -2.76
CA GLN A 182 6.29 -27.90 -3.57
C GLN A 182 5.01 -27.34 -4.20
N VAL A 183 4.13 -28.20 -4.70
CA VAL A 183 2.87 -27.80 -5.32
C VAL A 183 1.88 -27.30 -4.26
N ALA A 184 1.84 -27.96 -3.09
CA ALA A 184 1.01 -27.58 -1.96
C ALA A 184 1.42 -26.21 -1.38
N ARG A 185 2.72 -25.97 -1.19
CA ARG A 185 3.25 -24.67 -0.72
C ARG A 185 2.94 -23.52 -1.70
N ALA A 186 3.08 -23.75 -3.00
CA ALA A 186 2.75 -22.76 -4.01
C ALA A 186 1.23 -22.48 -4.08
N ALA A 187 0.38 -23.44 -3.79
CA ALA A 187 -1.07 -23.27 -3.70
C ALA A 187 -1.47 -22.47 -2.44
N VAL A 188 -0.86 -22.75 -1.29
CA VAL A 188 -1.09 -22.04 -0.03
C VAL A 188 -0.65 -20.57 -0.12
N VAL A 189 0.52 -20.30 -0.71
CA VAL A 189 0.99 -18.92 -0.92
C VAL A 189 0.06 -18.15 -1.87
N ARG A 190 -0.40 -18.77 -2.96
CA ARG A 190 -1.38 -18.16 -3.87
C ARG A 190 -2.74 -17.95 -3.21
N GLY A 191 -3.18 -18.87 -2.35
CA GLY A 191 -4.38 -18.72 -1.54
C GLY A 191 -4.30 -17.51 -0.62
N LYS A 192 -3.22 -17.38 0.16
CA LYS A 192 -3.00 -16.24 1.06
C LYS A 192 -2.97 -14.88 0.34
N LEU A 193 -2.36 -14.80 -0.84
CA LEU A 193 -2.35 -13.57 -1.65
C LEU A 193 -3.74 -13.18 -2.17
N ARG A 194 -4.59 -14.18 -2.53
CA ARG A 194 -5.98 -13.93 -2.94
C ARG A 194 -6.87 -13.49 -1.79
N LEU A 195 -6.57 -13.92 -0.58
CA LEU A 195 -7.35 -13.57 0.62
C LEU A 195 -7.05 -12.17 1.14
N ALA A 196 -5.87 -11.62 0.81
CA ALA A 196 -5.50 -10.26 1.21
C ALA A 196 -6.32 -9.18 0.51
N GLN A 197 -6.98 -9.50 -0.61
CA GLN A 197 -7.76 -8.56 -1.43
C GLN A 197 -9.25 -8.89 -1.38
N PHE A 198 -10.08 -7.85 -1.43
CA PHE A 198 -11.51 -8.04 -1.69
C PHE A 198 -11.74 -8.60 -3.09
N SER A 199 -12.77 -9.43 -3.23
CA SER A 199 -13.14 -9.91 -4.56
C SER A 199 -13.66 -8.76 -5.43
N ARG A 200 -13.53 -8.92 -6.76
CA ARG A 200 -14.07 -7.93 -7.72
C ARG A 200 -15.55 -7.62 -7.46
N ASN A 201 -16.35 -8.62 -7.12
CA ASN A 201 -17.77 -8.40 -6.87
C ASN A 201 -18.01 -7.59 -5.59
N GLN A 202 -17.22 -7.83 -4.54
CA GLN A 202 -17.30 -7.04 -3.31
C GLN A 202 -16.89 -5.59 -3.54
N GLU A 203 -15.88 -5.34 -4.40
CA GLU A 203 -15.49 -3.99 -4.79
C GLU A 203 -16.62 -3.27 -5.54
N LEU A 204 -17.26 -3.94 -6.51
CA LEU A 204 -18.37 -3.36 -7.27
C LEU A 204 -19.61 -3.12 -6.39
N GLU A 205 -19.87 -3.98 -5.42
CA GLU A 205 -20.94 -3.80 -4.44
C GLU A 205 -20.66 -2.59 -3.54
N ALA A 206 -19.46 -2.49 -2.99
CA ALA A 206 -19.04 -1.35 -2.18
C ALA A 206 -19.10 -0.04 -2.96
N ASP A 207 -18.64 -0.04 -4.23
CA ASP A 207 -18.76 1.12 -5.12
C ASP A 207 -20.22 1.53 -5.34
N GLY A 208 -21.11 0.57 -5.59
CA GLY A 208 -22.53 0.83 -5.79
C GLY A 208 -23.22 1.43 -4.55
N ILE A 209 -22.95 0.85 -3.38
CA ILE A 209 -23.45 1.35 -2.09
C ILE A 209 -22.87 2.75 -1.82
N GLY A 210 -21.55 2.92 -2.00
CA GLY A 210 -20.85 4.17 -1.78
C GLY A 210 -21.40 5.31 -2.65
N ILE A 211 -21.56 5.09 -3.96
CA ILE A 211 -22.06 6.10 -4.90
C ILE A 211 -23.50 6.49 -4.56
N LYS A 212 -24.35 5.53 -4.20
CA LYS A 212 -25.71 5.80 -3.72
C LYS A 212 -25.67 6.68 -2.46
N THR A 213 -24.81 6.35 -1.51
CA THR A 213 -24.70 7.07 -0.24
C THR A 213 -24.22 8.51 -0.45
N ILE A 214 -23.16 8.74 -1.25
CA ILE A 214 -22.68 10.10 -1.53
C ILE A 214 -23.71 10.94 -2.30
N GLY A 215 -24.41 10.34 -3.28
CA GLY A 215 -25.47 11.02 -4.00
C GLY A 215 -26.63 11.41 -3.08
N SER A 216 -27.08 10.51 -2.19
CA SER A 216 -28.12 10.77 -1.18
C SER A 216 -27.68 11.82 -0.14
N ALA A 217 -26.39 11.87 0.19
CA ALA A 217 -25.80 12.89 1.06
C ALA A 217 -25.63 14.27 0.38
N GLY A 218 -25.99 14.38 -0.91
CA GLY A 218 -25.89 15.61 -1.69
C GLY A 218 -24.49 15.96 -2.16
N TYR A 219 -23.54 15.05 -2.11
CA TYR A 219 -22.22 15.19 -2.76
C TYR A 219 -22.31 14.86 -4.25
N ASP A 220 -21.35 15.35 -5.03
CA ASP A 220 -21.20 15.00 -6.44
C ASP A 220 -20.85 13.52 -6.60
N PRO A 221 -21.74 12.66 -7.10
CA PRO A 221 -21.51 11.22 -7.20
C PRO A 221 -20.42 10.84 -8.19
N TYR A 222 -20.03 11.74 -9.11
CA TYR A 222 -18.91 11.56 -10.03
C TYR A 222 -17.55 11.62 -9.32
N SER A 223 -17.51 12.03 -8.05
CA SER A 223 -16.29 12.04 -7.24
C SER A 223 -15.68 10.65 -7.06
N ALA A 224 -16.51 9.59 -7.02
CA ALA A 224 -16.04 8.22 -6.98
C ALA A 224 -15.17 7.88 -8.19
N ALA A 225 -15.63 8.20 -9.40
CA ALA A 225 -14.85 7.97 -10.61
C ALA A 225 -13.58 8.84 -10.66
N ARG A 226 -13.66 10.12 -10.22
CA ARG A 226 -12.47 11.00 -10.15
C ARG A 226 -11.43 10.45 -9.18
N PHE A 227 -11.85 9.99 -8.00
CA PHE A 227 -10.92 9.42 -7.03
C PHE A 227 -10.27 8.13 -7.55
N LEU A 228 -11.02 7.22 -8.20
CA LEU A 228 -10.47 6.02 -8.84
C LEU A 228 -9.44 6.37 -9.92
N GLN A 229 -9.66 7.46 -10.68
CA GLN A 229 -8.67 7.98 -11.65
C GLN A 229 -7.40 8.51 -10.93
N SER A 230 -7.57 9.24 -9.82
CA SER A 230 -6.45 9.71 -9.01
C SER A 230 -5.64 8.55 -8.44
N MET A 231 -6.31 7.46 -8.01
CA MET A 231 -5.66 6.23 -7.54
C MET A 231 -4.89 5.52 -8.66
N ALA A 232 -5.42 5.47 -9.88
CA ALA A 232 -4.71 4.92 -11.03
C ALA A 232 -3.43 5.73 -11.30
N SER A 233 -3.54 7.07 -11.34
CA SER A 233 -2.38 7.96 -11.52
C SER A 233 -1.34 7.83 -10.39
N TYR A 234 -1.79 7.60 -9.16
CA TYR A 234 -0.92 7.34 -8.02
C TYR A 234 -0.16 6.02 -8.17
N SER A 235 -0.84 4.96 -8.61
CA SER A 235 -0.22 3.66 -8.91
C SER A 235 0.85 3.79 -9.99
N ASP A 236 0.54 4.48 -11.08
CA ASP A 236 1.49 4.73 -12.18
C ASP A 236 2.70 5.53 -11.70
N PHE A 237 2.47 6.58 -10.91
CA PHE A 237 3.54 7.39 -10.33
C PHE A 237 4.47 6.55 -9.45
N ARG A 238 3.91 5.68 -8.58
CA ARG A 238 4.69 4.79 -7.71
C ARG A 238 5.47 3.74 -8.51
N SER A 239 4.85 3.12 -9.51
CA SER A 239 5.50 2.10 -10.35
C SER A 239 6.73 2.64 -11.08
N ILE A 240 6.63 3.85 -11.63
CA ILE A 240 7.76 4.54 -12.27
C ILE A 240 8.85 4.91 -11.23
N SER A 241 8.44 5.18 -9.99
CA SER A 241 9.36 5.52 -8.90
C SER A 241 10.05 4.29 -8.31
N GLY A 242 9.66 3.06 -8.71
CA GLY A 242 10.27 1.82 -8.22
C GLY A 242 9.91 1.46 -6.78
N ALA A 243 8.89 2.10 -6.20
CA ALA A 243 8.43 1.78 -4.86
C ALA A 243 7.88 0.34 -4.82
N THR A 244 8.45 -0.51 -3.98
CA THR A 244 8.20 -1.96 -3.98
C THR A 244 7.20 -2.40 -2.93
N ASP A 245 7.06 -1.66 -1.82
CA ASP A 245 6.09 -2.00 -0.77
C ASP A 245 4.83 -1.15 -0.89
N ALA A 246 3.83 -1.71 -1.55
CA ALA A 246 2.48 -1.15 -1.66
C ALA A 246 1.50 -1.82 -0.68
N SER A 247 1.98 -2.67 0.24
CA SER A 247 1.11 -3.50 1.09
C SER A 247 0.21 -2.69 2.03
N LEU A 248 0.61 -1.47 2.36
CA LEU A 248 -0.16 -0.53 3.18
C LEU A 248 -1.01 0.44 2.37
N ASP A 249 -0.97 0.39 1.04
CA ASP A 249 -1.76 1.27 0.18
C ASP A 249 -3.17 0.72 -0.07
N PHE A 250 -4.11 1.63 -0.34
CA PHE A 250 -5.50 1.32 -0.67
C PHE A 250 -5.63 0.27 -1.79
N LEU A 251 -4.83 0.38 -2.84
CA LEU A 251 -4.87 -0.55 -3.98
C LEU A 251 -4.42 -1.97 -3.65
N ALA A 252 -3.72 -2.18 -2.52
CA ALA A 252 -3.35 -3.51 -2.07
C ALA A 252 -4.57 -4.34 -1.63
N SER A 253 -5.54 -3.70 -0.97
CA SER A 253 -6.80 -4.32 -0.55
C SER A 253 -7.96 -4.10 -1.53
N HIS A 254 -7.93 -3.01 -2.31
CA HIS A 254 -8.96 -2.56 -3.25
C HIS A 254 -8.41 -2.42 -4.66
N PRO A 255 -8.23 -3.52 -5.42
CA PRO A 255 -7.63 -3.46 -6.73
C PRO A 255 -8.38 -2.52 -7.68
N ASN A 256 -7.65 -1.61 -8.30
CA ASN A 256 -8.22 -0.72 -9.31
C ASN A 256 -8.43 -1.52 -10.60
N ALA A 257 -9.66 -1.47 -11.12
CA ALA A 257 -9.98 -2.03 -12.42
C ALA A 257 -10.66 -0.96 -13.27
N PRO A 258 -10.30 -0.79 -14.55
CA PRO A 258 -10.95 0.17 -15.44
C PRO A 258 -12.49 0.06 -15.44
N GLN A 259 -13.00 -1.15 -15.25
CA GLN A 259 -14.44 -1.42 -15.13
C GLN A 259 -15.09 -0.70 -13.93
N ARG A 260 -14.37 -0.48 -12.82
CA ARG A 260 -14.88 0.25 -11.65
C ARG A 260 -15.15 1.71 -12.01
N ILE A 261 -14.26 2.36 -12.76
CA ILE A 261 -14.44 3.75 -13.22
C ILE A 261 -15.67 3.86 -14.11
N ASP A 262 -15.83 2.97 -15.09
CA ASP A 262 -16.98 2.99 -15.98
C ASP A 262 -18.30 2.73 -15.26
N LEU A 263 -18.31 1.81 -14.30
CA LEU A 263 -19.46 1.53 -13.46
C LEU A 263 -19.80 2.71 -12.56
N ALA A 264 -18.78 3.33 -11.94
CA ALA A 264 -18.96 4.52 -11.13
C ALA A 264 -19.62 5.65 -11.91
N LEU A 265 -19.18 5.89 -13.15
CA LEU A 265 -19.81 6.88 -14.05
C LEU A 265 -21.26 6.52 -14.39
N ARG A 266 -21.58 5.25 -14.64
CA ARG A 266 -22.96 4.81 -14.91
C ARG A 266 -23.87 4.98 -13.70
N HIS A 267 -23.41 4.61 -12.50
CA HIS A 267 -24.15 4.80 -11.26
C HIS A 267 -24.35 6.29 -10.94
N ALA A 268 -23.32 7.11 -11.12
CA ALA A 268 -23.39 8.55 -10.87
C ALA A 268 -24.46 9.25 -11.73
N ARG A 269 -24.64 8.81 -13.00
CA ARG A 269 -25.66 9.36 -13.91
C ARG A 269 -27.08 9.24 -13.38
N GLN A 270 -27.36 8.28 -12.48
CA GLN A 270 -28.68 8.11 -11.87
C GLN A 270 -29.04 9.27 -10.92
N PHE A 271 -28.05 10.03 -10.46
CA PHE A 271 -28.21 11.16 -9.55
C PHE A 271 -28.17 12.52 -10.26
N GLY A 272 -27.88 12.58 -11.55
CA GLY A 272 -27.86 13.80 -12.33
C GLY A 272 -26.61 13.96 -13.21
N ALA A 273 -26.42 15.16 -13.73
CA ALA A 273 -25.25 15.51 -14.54
C ALA A 273 -23.98 15.68 -13.67
N PRO A 274 -22.77 15.58 -14.27
CA PRO A 274 -21.54 15.91 -13.55
C PRO A 274 -21.58 17.28 -12.92
N GLY A 275 -21.17 17.38 -11.65
CA GLY A 275 -21.16 18.62 -10.89
C GLY A 275 -22.51 19.05 -10.29
N ALA A 276 -23.56 18.23 -10.39
CA ALA A 276 -24.86 18.54 -9.78
C ALA A 276 -24.82 18.51 -8.24
N GLY A 277 -23.90 17.76 -7.62
CA GLY A 277 -23.71 17.71 -6.18
C GLY A 277 -22.61 18.65 -5.67
N ARG A 278 -22.59 18.88 -4.36
CA ARG A 278 -21.54 19.67 -3.71
C ARG A 278 -20.20 18.97 -3.75
N ARG A 279 -19.14 19.73 -3.93
CA ARG A 279 -17.74 19.27 -3.86
C ARG A 279 -17.01 19.81 -2.65
N ASP A 280 -17.41 20.96 -2.15
CA ASP A 280 -16.82 21.66 -1.00
C ASP A 280 -15.28 21.78 -1.11
N ARG A 281 -14.76 22.03 -2.34
CA ARG A 281 -13.31 22.02 -2.63
C ARG A 281 -12.56 23.06 -1.81
N ASP A 282 -13.06 24.29 -1.75
CA ASP A 282 -12.35 25.37 -1.05
C ASP A 282 -12.20 25.11 0.45
N SER A 283 -13.25 24.60 1.08
CA SER A 283 -13.21 24.24 2.49
C SER A 283 -12.31 23.04 2.75
N TYR A 284 -12.28 22.07 1.81
CA TYR A 284 -11.38 20.94 1.86
C TYR A 284 -9.92 21.37 1.78
N LEU A 285 -9.57 22.16 0.77
CA LEU A 285 -8.21 22.67 0.59
C LEU A 285 -7.76 23.50 1.81
N ALA A 286 -8.63 24.38 2.33
CA ALA A 286 -8.35 25.12 3.56
C ALA A 286 -8.18 24.16 4.76
N GLY A 287 -8.88 23.01 4.77
CA GLY A 287 -8.75 21.96 5.77
C GLY A 287 -7.36 21.33 5.80
N ILE A 288 -6.82 20.97 4.65
CA ILE A 288 -5.53 20.27 4.52
C ILE A 288 -4.32 21.22 4.45
N ASP A 289 -4.52 22.53 4.31
CA ASP A 289 -3.41 23.49 4.29
C ASP A 289 -2.61 23.45 5.60
N GLY A 290 -1.32 23.24 5.49
CA GLY A 290 -0.40 23.04 6.61
C GLY A 290 -0.27 21.60 7.10
N MET A 291 -1.07 20.65 6.58
CA MET A 291 -0.98 19.24 6.93
C MET A 291 0.40 18.68 6.58
N LEU A 292 0.94 17.83 7.45
CA LEU A 292 2.20 17.13 7.22
C LEU A 292 2.10 16.27 5.95
N PHE A 293 3.12 16.32 5.10
CA PHE A 293 3.23 15.50 3.89
C PHE A 293 4.44 14.58 3.94
N GLY A 294 4.28 13.34 3.52
CA GLY A 294 5.36 12.35 3.54
C GLY A 294 5.73 11.93 4.97
N ASP A 295 7.01 11.77 5.21
CA ASP A 295 7.56 11.23 6.44
C ASP A 295 7.45 12.18 7.63
N THR A 296 7.54 11.60 8.84
CA THR A 296 7.53 12.32 10.12
C THR A 296 8.94 12.51 10.67
N PRO A 297 9.15 13.47 11.59
CA PRO A 297 10.43 13.61 12.29
C PRO A 297 10.84 12.35 13.06
N GLU A 298 9.86 11.58 13.53
CA GLU A 298 10.02 10.36 14.33
C GLU A 298 10.51 9.19 13.50
N GLU A 299 10.14 9.15 12.21
CA GLU A 299 10.54 8.11 11.27
C GLU A 299 11.74 8.51 10.40
N GLY A 300 12.08 9.80 10.40
CA GLY A 300 13.08 10.36 9.50
C GLY A 300 12.50 10.73 8.14
N TYR A 301 13.28 11.36 7.28
CA TYR A 301 12.84 11.90 5.99
C TYR A 301 13.58 11.29 4.82
N VAL A 302 12.87 10.98 3.76
CA VAL A 302 13.45 10.71 2.45
C VAL A 302 13.55 12.02 1.66
N ARG A 303 14.76 12.34 1.20
CA ARG A 303 15.06 13.51 0.38
C ARG A 303 15.80 13.06 -0.89
N GLY A 304 15.03 12.72 -1.91
CA GLY A 304 15.59 12.13 -3.12
C GLY A 304 16.24 10.78 -2.83
N ARG A 305 17.57 10.70 -2.98
CA ARG A 305 18.37 9.49 -2.71
C ARG A 305 18.97 9.44 -1.30
N THR A 306 18.60 10.35 -0.44
CA THR A 306 19.15 10.46 0.91
C THR A 306 18.06 10.23 1.95
N PHE A 307 18.33 9.33 2.88
CA PHE A 307 17.59 9.22 4.12
C PHE A 307 18.27 10.06 5.19
N VAL A 308 17.48 10.81 5.95
CA VAL A 308 17.95 11.66 7.03
C VAL A 308 17.00 11.60 8.22
N HIS A 309 17.51 11.30 9.40
CA HIS A 309 16.69 11.15 10.61
C HIS A 309 17.06 12.22 11.64
N PRO A 310 16.24 13.25 11.84
CA PRO A 310 16.57 14.36 12.72
C PRO A 310 16.73 13.95 14.19
N THR A 311 15.85 13.06 14.70
CA THR A 311 15.86 12.59 16.08
C THR A 311 17.05 11.68 16.38
N LEU A 312 17.30 10.66 15.55
CA LEU A 312 18.46 9.75 15.67
C LEU A 312 19.76 10.43 15.25
N GLY A 313 19.69 11.53 14.50
CA GLY A 313 20.85 12.27 14.03
C GLY A 313 21.70 11.50 13.05
N VAL A 314 21.12 10.68 12.18
CA VAL A 314 21.82 9.87 11.19
C VAL A 314 21.38 10.18 9.76
N THR A 315 22.25 9.97 8.80
CA THR A 315 21.95 10.07 7.36
C THR A 315 22.75 9.07 6.57
N PHE A 316 22.20 8.65 5.44
CA PHE A 316 22.90 7.91 4.40
C PHE A 316 22.26 8.17 3.04
N SER A 317 22.96 7.82 1.97
CA SER A 317 22.48 7.93 0.59
C SER A 317 22.56 6.60 -0.13
N VAL A 318 21.65 6.37 -1.05
CA VAL A 318 21.68 5.21 -1.96
C VAL A 318 22.18 5.63 -3.35
N PRO A 319 22.66 4.69 -4.18
CA PRO A 319 23.09 4.99 -5.55
C PRO A 319 21.98 5.59 -6.41
N GLU A 320 22.35 6.11 -7.57
CA GLU A 320 21.40 6.57 -8.57
C GLU A 320 20.52 5.42 -9.08
N GLY A 321 19.26 5.71 -9.37
CA GLY A 321 18.28 4.71 -9.79
C GLY A 321 17.62 3.93 -8.63
N PHE A 322 18.06 4.15 -7.38
CA PHE A 322 17.39 3.57 -6.22
C PHE A 322 16.24 4.45 -5.75
N VAL A 323 15.20 3.80 -5.26
CA VAL A 323 14.06 4.43 -4.56
C VAL A 323 14.08 3.98 -3.11
N ILE A 324 14.02 4.95 -2.20
CA ILE A 324 13.93 4.71 -0.75
C ILE A 324 12.46 4.65 -0.36
N ASP A 325 12.09 3.64 0.41
CA ASP A 325 10.82 3.50 1.08
C ASP A 325 11.06 3.48 2.60
N ASN A 326 10.41 4.42 3.32
CA ASN A 326 10.59 4.60 4.75
C ASN A 326 9.36 4.13 5.50
N SER A 327 9.57 3.34 6.53
CA SER A 327 8.51 2.84 7.40
C SER A 327 8.95 2.84 8.87
N ALA A 328 8.02 2.76 9.79
CA ALA A 328 8.29 2.66 11.22
C ALA A 328 9.20 1.46 11.61
N ALA A 329 9.23 0.41 10.79
CA ALA A 329 10.00 -0.81 11.05
C ALA A 329 11.43 -0.76 10.48
N ALA A 330 11.62 -0.12 9.33
CA ALA A 330 12.91 -0.05 8.64
C ALA A 330 12.84 0.92 7.45
N VAL A 331 13.99 1.40 7.03
CA VAL A 331 14.19 2.03 5.74
C VAL A 331 14.64 0.99 4.74
N THR A 332 13.93 0.85 3.64
CA THR A 332 14.31 -0.04 2.54
C THR A 332 14.61 0.77 1.29
N ALA A 333 15.44 0.25 0.42
CA ALA A 333 15.63 0.84 -0.89
C ALA A 333 15.75 -0.26 -1.94
N ALA A 334 15.11 -0.05 -3.09
CA ALA A 334 15.21 -0.94 -4.23
C ALA A 334 15.84 -0.22 -5.41
N GLY A 335 16.70 -0.93 -6.13
CA GLY A 335 17.46 -0.38 -7.24
C GLY A 335 17.51 -1.32 -8.46
N PRO A 336 18.14 -0.86 -9.54
CA PRO A 336 18.28 -1.64 -10.77
C PRO A 336 18.95 -2.99 -10.53
N GLY A 337 18.53 -4.02 -11.27
CA GLY A 337 19.10 -5.37 -11.20
C GLY A 337 18.75 -6.13 -9.92
N ASP A 338 17.58 -5.88 -9.36
CA ASP A 338 17.07 -6.52 -8.15
C ASP A 338 17.96 -6.32 -6.91
N VAL A 339 18.70 -5.20 -6.86
CA VAL A 339 19.50 -4.85 -5.68
C VAL A 339 18.62 -4.16 -4.66
N ALA A 340 18.70 -4.61 -3.42
CA ALA A 340 17.93 -4.04 -2.32
C ALA A 340 18.83 -3.69 -1.12
N VAL A 341 18.43 -2.65 -0.40
CA VAL A 341 19.07 -2.22 0.85
C VAL A 341 18.02 -2.18 1.95
N ARG A 342 18.38 -2.63 3.14
CA ARG A 342 17.60 -2.47 4.36
C ARG A 342 18.46 -1.82 5.44
N PHE A 343 17.94 -0.77 6.03
CA PHE A 343 18.51 -0.07 7.17
C PHE A 343 17.54 -0.10 8.34
N ASP A 344 18.02 -0.52 9.51
CA ASP A 344 17.23 -0.48 10.74
C ASP A 344 18.13 -0.32 11.98
N GLY A 345 17.50 -0.03 13.13
CA GLY A 345 18.16 0.04 14.43
C GLY A 345 17.97 -1.21 15.25
N VAL A 346 18.95 -1.52 16.11
CA VAL A 346 18.85 -2.61 17.07
C VAL A 346 19.31 -2.16 18.44
N ALA A 347 18.54 -2.53 19.48
CA ALA A 347 18.98 -2.36 20.85
C ALA A 347 20.06 -3.39 21.17
N LEU A 348 21.30 -2.94 21.33
CA LEU A 348 22.43 -3.81 21.66
C LEU A 348 23.15 -3.24 22.88
N ASN A 349 23.47 -4.12 23.83
CA ASN A 349 24.25 -3.74 24.99
C ASN A 349 25.58 -3.09 24.54
N ARG A 350 25.97 -1.98 25.19
CA ARG A 350 27.19 -1.23 24.84
C ARG A 350 28.47 -2.07 24.90
N ASN A 351 28.50 -3.07 25.80
CA ASN A 351 29.64 -3.95 25.99
C ASN A 351 29.71 -5.12 24.99
N LYS A 352 28.62 -5.34 24.19
CA LYS A 352 28.63 -6.40 23.19
C LYS A 352 29.40 -5.95 21.96
N LYS A 353 30.45 -6.65 21.57
CA LYS A 353 31.24 -6.37 20.38
C LYS A 353 30.40 -6.61 19.13
N LEU A 354 30.57 -5.77 18.10
CA LEU A 354 29.77 -5.85 16.87
C LEU A 354 30.10 -7.08 16.02
N ASP A 355 31.35 -7.55 16.04
CA ASP A 355 31.73 -8.79 15.37
C ASP A 355 31.13 -10.04 16.06
N ASP A 356 31.02 -10.04 17.40
CA ASP A 356 30.33 -11.10 18.14
C ASP A 356 28.82 -11.06 17.85
N TYR A 357 28.26 -9.88 17.67
CA TYR A 357 26.87 -9.73 17.27
C TYR A 357 26.62 -10.30 15.86
N LEU A 358 27.48 -10.03 14.90
CA LEU A 358 27.38 -10.62 13.55
C LEU A 358 27.42 -12.16 13.61
N ARG A 359 28.26 -12.74 14.45
CA ARG A 359 28.37 -14.20 14.61
C ARG A 359 27.24 -14.84 15.44
N SER A 360 26.32 -14.05 16.01
CA SER A 360 25.30 -14.57 16.93
C SER A 360 24.14 -15.34 16.26
N GLY A 361 24.18 -15.53 14.95
CA GLY A 361 23.22 -16.39 14.22
C GLY A 361 21.93 -15.69 13.77
N TRP A 362 21.82 -14.38 13.91
CA TRP A 362 20.63 -13.64 13.45
C TRP A 362 20.54 -13.50 11.91
N VAL A 363 21.63 -13.77 11.21
CA VAL A 363 21.67 -13.83 9.75
C VAL A 363 21.94 -15.28 9.32
N ALA A 364 21.00 -15.89 8.64
CA ALA A 364 21.19 -17.21 8.05
C ALA A 364 22.18 -17.12 6.86
N GLY A 365 23.04 -18.15 6.72
CA GLY A 365 24.02 -18.19 5.61
C GLY A 365 25.20 -17.22 5.74
N LEU A 366 25.39 -16.61 6.92
CA LEU A 366 26.56 -15.76 7.17
C LEU A 366 27.85 -16.59 7.14
N ASP A 367 28.86 -16.10 6.41
CA ASP A 367 30.22 -16.65 6.43
C ASP A 367 31.00 -16.08 7.63
N PRO A 368 31.28 -16.89 8.66
CA PRO A 368 31.98 -16.42 9.86
C PRO A 368 33.42 -15.97 9.58
N ALA A 369 34.07 -16.47 8.49
CA ALA A 369 35.39 -16.08 8.10
C ALA A 369 35.46 -14.69 7.45
N SER A 370 34.30 -14.23 6.93
CA SER A 370 34.18 -12.90 6.32
C SER A 370 34.01 -11.77 7.34
N VAL A 371 33.77 -12.07 8.61
CA VAL A 371 33.52 -11.06 9.65
C VAL A 371 34.81 -10.26 9.93
N ARG A 372 34.71 -8.96 9.70
CA ARG A 372 35.81 -8.01 9.91
C ARG A 372 35.36 -6.79 10.67
N LYS A 373 36.22 -6.31 11.59
CA LYS A 373 36.09 -5.01 12.23
C LYS A 373 36.59 -3.93 11.29
N ILE A 374 35.81 -2.89 11.17
CA ILE A 374 36.15 -1.70 10.35
C ILE A 374 35.75 -0.43 11.10
N SER A 375 36.08 0.70 10.51
CA SER A 375 35.50 2.00 10.91
C SER A 375 34.70 2.57 9.73
N ILE A 376 33.51 3.07 10.01
CA ILE A 376 32.68 3.77 9.02
C ILE A 376 32.52 5.21 9.49
N ASN A 377 33.19 6.14 8.79
CA ASN A 377 33.19 7.57 9.10
C ASN A 377 33.46 7.88 10.59
N GLY A 378 34.49 7.21 11.14
CA GLY A 378 34.91 7.37 12.52
C GLY A 378 34.10 6.56 13.55
N ASN A 379 33.06 5.85 13.16
CA ASN A 379 32.23 5.02 14.02
C ASN A 379 32.74 3.57 14.04
N GLU A 380 32.68 2.92 15.23
CA GLU A 380 32.91 1.48 15.35
C GLU A 380 31.95 0.69 14.47
N ALA A 381 32.49 -0.20 13.65
CA ALA A 381 31.67 -1.01 12.75
C ALA A 381 32.25 -2.43 12.57
N ALA A 382 31.40 -3.34 12.15
CA ALA A 382 31.78 -4.65 11.67
C ALA A 382 30.99 -5.00 10.41
N VAL A 383 31.62 -5.73 9.49
CA VAL A 383 31.01 -6.20 8.25
C VAL A 383 31.12 -7.69 8.10
N ALA A 384 30.22 -8.27 7.36
CA ALA A 384 30.24 -9.70 6.99
C ALA A 384 29.50 -9.92 5.66
N TYR A 385 29.72 -11.11 5.08
CA TYR A 385 28.98 -11.57 3.91
C TYR A 385 28.08 -12.76 4.30
N ALA A 386 26.96 -12.87 3.61
CA ALA A 386 26.10 -14.02 3.70
C ALA A 386 25.62 -14.45 2.31
N GLN A 387 25.22 -15.69 2.17
CA GLN A 387 24.71 -16.24 0.92
C GLN A 387 23.46 -17.07 1.16
N ALA A 388 22.51 -16.97 0.24
CA ALA A 388 21.37 -17.88 0.08
C ALA A 388 21.36 -18.40 -1.36
N ASP A 389 20.39 -19.26 -1.72
CA ASP A 389 20.39 -19.94 -3.02
C ASP A 389 20.60 -19.01 -4.21
N LYS A 390 19.85 -17.92 -4.26
CA LYS A 390 19.86 -16.94 -5.37
C LYS A 390 20.47 -15.59 -5.02
N TRP A 391 20.81 -15.34 -3.75
CA TRP A 391 21.15 -14.04 -3.23
C TRP A 391 22.52 -14.04 -2.55
N SER A 392 23.24 -12.94 -2.71
CA SER A 392 24.40 -12.57 -1.92
C SER A 392 24.09 -11.34 -1.09
N PHE A 393 24.65 -11.27 0.10
CA PHE A 393 24.42 -10.18 1.04
C PHE A 393 25.74 -9.60 1.54
N HIS A 394 25.80 -8.28 1.62
CA HIS A 394 26.76 -7.54 2.42
C HIS A 394 26.04 -6.97 3.64
N ILE A 395 26.57 -7.23 4.83
CA ILE A 395 25.98 -6.81 6.09
C ILE A 395 26.99 -5.90 6.80
N ALA A 396 26.56 -4.71 7.15
CA ALA A 396 27.31 -3.83 8.02
C ALA A 396 26.52 -3.54 9.31
N VAL A 397 27.21 -3.52 10.43
CA VAL A 397 26.67 -3.11 11.72
C VAL A 397 27.52 -1.97 12.23
N VAL A 398 26.90 -0.84 12.56
CA VAL A 398 27.59 0.42 12.93
C VAL A 398 27.08 0.91 14.26
N ARG A 399 27.99 1.24 15.18
CA ARG A 399 27.64 1.89 16.46
C ARG A 399 27.87 3.39 16.34
N ALA A 400 26.81 4.17 16.36
CA ALA A 400 26.86 5.62 16.23
C ALA A 400 25.80 6.29 17.10
N GLY A 401 26.07 7.44 17.68
CA GLY A 401 25.14 8.21 18.48
C GLY A 401 24.54 7.45 19.69
N GLY A 402 25.22 6.41 20.21
CA GLY A 402 24.73 5.56 21.29
C GLY A 402 23.77 4.43 20.87
N GLN A 403 23.50 4.31 19.59
CA GLN A 403 22.66 3.28 18.99
C GLN A 403 23.50 2.34 18.10
N VAL A 404 22.93 1.20 17.74
CA VAL A 404 23.52 0.28 16.77
C VAL A 404 22.58 0.17 15.58
N TYR A 405 23.13 0.42 14.40
CA TYR A 405 22.42 0.37 13.12
C TYR A 405 22.88 -0.80 12.29
N ARG A 406 21.98 -1.39 11.52
CA ARG A 406 22.27 -2.47 10.58
C ARG A 406 21.97 -2.00 9.17
N VAL A 407 22.92 -2.27 8.27
CA VAL A 407 22.76 -2.06 6.83
C VAL A 407 22.92 -3.41 6.14
N LEU A 408 21.88 -3.90 5.53
CA LEU A 408 21.90 -5.13 4.75
C LEU A 408 21.72 -4.76 3.27
N THR A 409 22.70 -5.08 2.46
CA THR A 409 22.59 -4.96 1.00
C THR A 409 22.46 -6.35 0.42
N ALA A 410 21.42 -6.57 -0.39
CA ALA A 410 21.15 -7.83 -1.07
C ALA A 410 21.22 -7.63 -2.58
N ALA A 411 21.82 -8.58 -3.30
CA ALA A 411 21.83 -8.60 -4.75
C ALA A 411 21.78 -10.06 -5.26
N PRO A 412 21.33 -10.30 -6.51
CA PRO A 412 21.44 -11.62 -7.12
C PRO A 412 22.87 -12.13 -7.08
N ARG A 413 23.03 -13.45 -6.89
CA ARG A 413 24.36 -14.06 -6.80
C ARG A 413 25.20 -13.76 -8.04
N GLY A 414 26.42 -13.27 -7.83
CA GLY A 414 27.32 -12.86 -8.91
C GLY A 414 27.11 -11.44 -9.44
N SER A 415 26.18 -10.69 -8.86
CA SER A 415 25.98 -9.28 -9.23
C SER A 415 27.17 -8.42 -8.80
N ALA A 416 27.75 -7.67 -9.73
CA ALA A 416 28.82 -6.69 -9.45
C ALA A 416 28.31 -5.49 -8.64
N SER A 417 26.98 -5.27 -8.60
CA SER A 417 26.37 -4.14 -7.92
C SER A 417 26.30 -4.29 -6.39
N LEU A 418 26.54 -5.50 -5.85
CA LEU A 418 26.50 -5.72 -4.40
C LEU A 418 27.49 -4.81 -3.67
N GLU A 419 28.78 -4.91 -4.07
CA GLU A 419 29.88 -4.18 -3.42
C GLU A 419 29.75 -2.67 -3.62
N THR A 420 29.44 -2.23 -4.84
CA THR A 420 29.33 -0.80 -5.15
C THR A 420 28.16 -0.16 -4.40
N THR A 421 27.03 -0.86 -4.27
CA THR A 421 25.89 -0.39 -3.50
C THR A 421 26.20 -0.35 -2.01
N ALA A 422 26.75 -1.45 -1.47
CA ALA A 422 27.11 -1.52 -0.06
C ALA A 422 28.14 -0.43 0.31
N ALA A 423 29.16 -0.22 -0.53
CA ALA A 423 30.16 0.83 -0.32
C ALA A 423 29.55 2.24 -0.37
N THR A 424 28.63 2.50 -1.29
CA THR A 424 27.93 3.80 -1.36
C THR A 424 27.12 4.07 -0.10
N VAL A 425 26.31 3.10 0.33
CA VAL A 425 25.41 3.26 1.49
C VAL A 425 26.22 3.39 2.78
N THR A 426 27.18 2.49 3.02
CA THR A 426 28.02 2.53 4.22
C THR A 426 28.98 3.72 4.23
N GLY A 427 29.55 4.07 3.07
CA GLY A 427 30.46 5.22 2.94
C GLY A 427 29.77 6.56 3.13
N SER A 428 28.48 6.65 2.81
CA SER A 428 27.67 7.86 3.03
C SER A 428 27.02 7.93 4.43
N PHE A 429 26.99 6.83 5.19
CA PHE A 429 26.43 6.82 6.53
C PHE A 429 27.26 7.69 7.49
N ARG A 430 26.61 8.66 8.12
CA ARG A 430 27.24 9.55 9.10
C ARG A 430 26.24 10.09 10.13
N LEU A 431 26.77 10.66 11.18
CA LEU A 431 25.99 11.49 12.08
C LEU A 431 25.76 12.88 11.48
N LEU A 432 24.60 13.45 11.75
CA LEU A 432 24.24 14.84 11.43
C LEU A 432 24.86 15.80 12.44
N GLY A 433 25.34 16.93 11.96
CA GLY A 433 25.69 18.06 12.82
C GLY A 433 24.46 18.73 13.43
N ASP A 434 24.66 19.43 14.55
CA ASP A 434 23.55 20.09 15.28
C ASP A 434 22.80 21.14 14.43
N ASN A 435 23.51 21.86 13.56
CA ASN A 435 22.89 22.83 12.65
C ASN A 435 22.06 22.14 11.57
N GLU A 436 22.60 21.06 10.95
CA GLU A 436 21.86 20.26 9.97
C GLU A 436 20.55 19.72 10.56
N ARG A 437 20.59 19.21 11.80
CA ARG A 437 19.40 18.70 12.50
C ARG A 437 18.34 19.77 12.72
N LYS A 438 18.73 21.01 13.06
CA LYS A 438 17.82 22.14 13.29
C LYS A 438 17.20 22.68 12.00
N GLU A 439 17.89 22.57 10.89
CA GLU A 439 17.42 23.02 9.58
C GLU A 439 16.45 22.02 8.93
N LEU A 440 16.45 20.77 9.38
CA LEU A 440 15.55 19.75 8.86
C LEU A 440 14.10 20.04 9.28
N LYS A 441 13.26 20.35 8.30
CA LYS A 441 11.84 20.59 8.50
C LYS A 441 11.02 19.53 7.78
N PRO A 442 9.88 19.12 8.34
CA PRO A 442 8.96 18.24 7.66
C PRO A 442 8.33 18.93 6.44
N LEU A 443 8.03 18.15 5.41
CA LEU A 443 7.26 18.65 4.27
C LEU A 443 5.80 18.83 4.67
N ARG A 444 5.16 19.84 4.07
CA ARG A 444 3.74 20.14 4.30
C ARG A 444 3.02 20.41 3.00
N ILE A 445 1.74 20.09 2.99
CA ILE A 445 0.83 20.58 1.95
C ILE A 445 0.65 22.09 2.17
N ARG A 446 0.80 22.87 1.10
CA ARG A 446 0.40 24.27 1.06
C ARG A 446 -0.57 24.48 -0.09
N VAL A 447 -1.59 25.26 0.18
CA VAL A 447 -2.57 25.66 -0.82
C VAL A 447 -2.22 27.06 -1.30
N VAL A 448 -1.90 27.17 -2.59
CA VAL A 448 -1.56 28.45 -3.21
C VAL A 448 -2.57 28.82 -4.28
N THR A 449 -2.77 30.14 -4.47
CA THR A 449 -3.61 30.66 -5.55
C THR A 449 -2.74 30.97 -6.75
N VAL A 450 -3.10 30.41 -7.89
CA VAL A 450 -2.40 30.62 -9.17
C VAL A 450 -2.47 32.10 -9.57
N GLN A 451 -1.32 32.69 -9.85
CA GLN A 451 -1.20 34.10 -10.30
C GLN A 451 -1.24 34.20 -11.85
N PRO A 452 -1.57 35.36 -12.40
CA PRO A 452 -1.46 35.59 -13.83
C PRO A 452 -0.06 35.25 -14.37
N GLY A 453 0.01 34.48 -15.44
CA GLY A 453 1.27 34.05 -16.09
C GLY A 453 1.92 32.81 -15.48
N GLU A 454 1.43 32.28 -14.38
CA GLU A 454 1.93 31.01 -13.83
C GLU A 454 1.44 29.82 -14.64
N THR A 455 2.30 28.81 -14.70
CA THR A 455 2.03 27.51 -15.32
C THR A 455 2.19 26.40 -14.29
N ALA A 456 1.66 25.20 -14.58
CA ALA A 456 1.90 24.03 -13.74
C ALA A 456 3.41 23.80 -13.47
N GLY A 457 4.25 24.02 -14.48
CA GLY A 457 5.71 23.90 -14.34
C GLY A 457 6.32 24.93 -13.40
N SER A 458 5.93 26.21 -13.53
CA SER A 458 6.46 27.28 -12.68
C SER A 458 6.00 27.15 -11.22
N ILE A 459 4.79 26.63 -10.99
CA ILE A 459 4.28 26.36 -9.63
C ILE A 459 4.98 25.13 -9.04
N ALA A 460 5.11 24.04 -9.81
CA ALA A 460 5.82 22.86 -9.38
C ALA A 460 7.29 23.12 -9.00
N ALA A 461 7.93 24.07 -9.67
CA ALA A 461 9.30 24.49 -9.35
C ALA A 461 9.45 25.17 -7.97
N LYS A 462 8.33 25.59 -7.34
CA LYS A 462 8.32 26.11 -5.95
C LYS A 462 8.27 25.00 -4.90
N MET A 463 8.03 23.76 -5.31
CA MET A 463 8.00 22.62 -4.40
C MET A 463 9.42 22.26 -3.95
N THR A 464 9.57 21.90 -2.67
CA THR A 464 10.84 21.52 -2.08
C THR A 464 10.81 20.06 -1.63
N GLY A 465 11.98 19.40 -1.59
CA GLY A 465 12.16 18.08 -1.00
C GLY A 465 11.47 16.91 -1.71
N VAL A 466 10.89 17.13 -2.90
CA VAL A 466 10.21 16.10 -3.69
C VAL A 466 10.94 15.86 -5.01
N GLY A 467 11.12 14.60 -5.37
CA GLY A 467 11.53 14.21 -6.72
C GLY A 467 10.39 14.39 -7.72
N ARG A 468 10.72 14.59 -9.03
CA ARG A 468 9.72 14.67 -10.09
C ARG A 468 8.60 15.70 -9.78
N ALA A 469 8.99 16.91 -9.39
CA ALA A 469 8.09 17.93 -8.84
C ALA A 469 6.85 18.21 -9.72
N LEU A 470 7.01 18.28 -11.07
CA LEU A 470 5.89 18.49 -11.97
C LEU A 470 4.90 17.30 -12.00
N ASP A 471 5.40 16.09 -11.97
CA ASP A 471 4.54 14.89 -11.96
C ASP A 471 3.81 14.78 -10.61
N MET A 472 4.50 15.04 -9.50
CA MET A 472 3.90 15.10 -8.16
C MET A 472 2.85 16.20 -8.06
N PHE A 473 3.12 17.39 -8.62
CA PHE A 473 2.15 18.49 -8.68
C PHE A 473 0.88 18.08 -9.44
N ARG A 474 1.05 17.43 -10.60
CA ARG A 474 -0.08 16.94 -11.40
C ARG A 474 -0.88 15.88 -10.65
N LEU A 475 -0.19 14.94 -10.03
CA LEU A 475 -0.81 13.88 -9.23
C LEU A 475 -1.67 14.47 -8.10
N LEU A 476 -1.08 15.34 -7.27
CA LEU A 476 -1.77 15.95 -6.14
C LEU A 476 -2.99 16.77 -6.53
N ASN A 477 -2.99 17.38 -7.71
CA ASN A 477 -4.06 18.24 -8.17
C ASN A 477 -5.00 17.56 -9.20
N ALA A 478 -4.91 16.22 -9.34
CA ALA A 478 -5.68 15.42 -10.30
C ALA A 478 -5.61 16.01 -11.73
N MET A 479 -4.45 16.50 -12.13
CA MET A 479 -4.24 17.18 -13.41
C MET A 479 -3.74 16.18 -14.46
N PRO A 480 -4.44 16.03 -15.59
CA PRO A 480 -3.99 15.12 -16.64
C PRO A 480 -2.68 15.61 -17.29
N PRO A 481 -1.95 14.74 -18.00
CA PRO A 481 -0.82 15.17 -18.83
C PRO A 481 -1.25 16.28 -19.80
N GLY A 482 -0.47 17.38 -19.87
CA GLY A 482 -0.80 18.56 -20.68
C GLY A 482 -1.87 19.50 -20.09
N GLY A 483 -2.43 19.16 -18.93
CA GLY A 483 -3.35 20.04 -18.22
C GLY A 483 -2.70 21.37 -17.83
N SER A 484 -3.49 22.43 -17.81
CA SER A 484 -3.08 23.81 -17.46
C SER A 484 -3.82 24.28 -16.21
N VAL A 485 -3.24 25.26 -15.54
CA VAL A 485 -3.84 26.01 -14.44
C VAL A 485 -4.34 27.37 -14.95
N SER A 486 -5.35 27.93 -14.27
CA SER A 486 -5.88 29.24 -14.57
C SER A 486 -5.65 30.20 -13.39
N PRO A 487 -5.43 31.48 -13.63
CA PRO A 487 -5.36 32.48 -12.55
C PRO A 487 -6.59 32.41 -11.64
N GLY A 488 -6.34 32.37 -10.34
CA GLY A 488 -7.39 32.20 -9.32
C GLY A 488 -7.63 30.77 -8.89
N ASP A 489 -7.14 29.76 -9.61
CA ASP A 489 -7.21 28.36 -9.17
C ASP A 489 -6.46 28.18 -7.84
N LYS A 490 -7.04 27.42 -6.93
CA LYS A 490 -6.33 26.97 -5.72
C LYS A 490 -5.74 25.59 -5.98
N VAL A 491 -4.44 25.47 -5.77
CA VAL A 491 -3.69 24.23 -6.02
C VAL A 491 -2.82 23.85 -4.83
N LYS A 492 -2.59 22.56 -4.67
CA LYS A 492 -1.72 21.99 -3.65
C LYS A 492 -0.27 21.99 -4.14
N ILE A 493 0.63 22.41 -3.28
CA ILE A 493 2.09 22.25 -3.44
C ILE A 493 2.67 21.62 -2.19
N ILE A 494 3.90 21.14 -2.27
CA ILE A 494 4.66 20.57 -1.15
C ILE A 494 5.84 21.49 -0.86
N THR A 495 6.03 21.85 0.40
CA THR A 495 7.16 22.67 0.83
C THR A 495 7.50 22.41 2.29
N ASP A 496 8.72 22.73 2.70
CA ASP A 496 9.23 22.73 4.07
C ASP A 496 9.11 24.10 4.78
N GLN A 497 8.41 25.05 4.16
CA GLN A 497 8.19 26.41 4.68
C GLN A 497 6.82 26.57 5.33
#